data_0f339a4fc7271a0d91a52daa8f28e11f
#
_entry.id   0f339a4fc7271a0d91a52daa8f28e11f
#
_cell.length_a   1.000
_cell.length_b   1.000
_cell.length_c   1.000
_cell.angle_alpha   90.00
_cell.angle_beta   90.00
_cell.angle_gamma   90.00
#
_symmetry.space_group_name_H-M   'P 1'
#
loop_
_entity.id
_entity.type
_entity.pdbx_description
1 polymer ?
#
loop_
_entity_poly.entity_id
_entity_poly.type
_entity_poly.pdbx_seq_one_letter_code
_entity_poly.pdbx_strand_id
1 'polypeptide(L)'
;MRIIGVSKAQTSAFGSSDSLNVWVPYTTVLSRMLGQNYLRSITVRVSDSVTSQAAEDGITKILTQRHGTQDFYLSNSDTIRQTIESTTQTMTLLVSMIAVISLIVGGIGVMNIMLVSVTERTKEIGVRMAVGARQSDIMQQFLIEAVMVCFIGGILGIALALSIGALFDRVSSNFSMIFSATSIIAAFTCS
;
A
#
# COMPACT_ATOMS: atom_id res chain seq x y z
N MET A 1 -2.07 38.01 25.40
CA MET A 1 -1.20 37.13 24.59
C MET A 1 -1.02 37.78 23.22
N ARG A 2 0.20 37.94 22.74
CA ARG A 2 0.45 38.57 21.43
C ARG A 2 0.83 37.49 20.42
N ILE A 3 0.09 37.40 19.33
CA ILE A 3 0.40 36.47 18.23
C ILE A 3 1.65 36.99 17.50
N ILE A 4 2.68 36.17 17.41
CA ILE A 4 3.97 36.52 16.78
C ILE A 4 4.18 35.86 15.41
N GLY A 5 3.34 34.88 15.07
CA GLY A 5 3.37 34.22 13.76
C GLY A 5 2.22 33.22 13.60
N VAL A 6 1.97 32.85 12.36
CA VAL A 6 1.00 31.82 11.98
C VAL A 6 1.76 30.69 11.29
N SER A 7 1.61 29.46 11.79
CA SER A 7 2.21 28.28 11.19
C SER A 7 1.33 27.77 10.03
N LYS A 8 1.98 27.21 9.00
CA LYS A 8 1.26 26.51 7.92
C LYS A 8 0.58 25.27 8.48
N ALA A 9 -0.64 24.99 8.02
CA ALA A 9 -1.36 23.78 8.41
C ALA A 9 -0.51 22.53 8.11
N GLN A 10 -0.29 21.71 9.12
CA GLN A 10 0.35 20.40 8.97
C GLN A 10 -0.74 19.35 8.78
N THR A 11 -0.74 18.70 7.63
CA THR A 11 -1.51 17.48 7.39
C THR A 11 -0.76 16.32 8.03
N SER A 12 -1.33 15.72 9.06
CA SER A 12 -0.79 14.48 9.62
C SER A 12 -1.25 13.29 8.79
N ALA A 13 -0.44 12.22 8.75
CA ALA A 13 -0.73 11.00 7.99
C ALA A 13 -2.04 10.28 8.40
N PHE A 14 -2.65 10.67 9.52
CA PHE A 14 -3.89 10.13 10.05
C PHE A 14 -5.09 11.10 9.96
N GLY A 15 -5.07 12.00 8.98
CA GLY A 15 -6.15 12.95 8.73
C GLY A 15 -5.87 14.35 9.25
N SER A 16 -6.46 15.35 8.60
CA SER A 16 -6.46 16.73 9.06
C SER A 16 -7.38 16.82 10.27
N SER A 17 -6.83 16.97 11.47
CA SER A 17 -7.64 17.47 12.57
C SER A 17 -7.87 18.96 12.33
N ASP A 18 -9.11 19.37 12.24
CA ASP A 18 -9.56 20.78 12.23
C ASP A 18 -9.25 21.49 13.57
N SER A 19 -8.24 21.01 14.30
CA SER A 19 -7.82 21.54 15.58
C SER A 19 -6.83 22.69 15.38
N LEU A 20 -7.16 23.84 15.96
CA LEU A 20 -6.26 24.96 16.07
C LEU A 20 -5.05 24.59 16.95
N ASN A 21 -3.90 24.41 16.33
CA ASN A 21 -2.64 24.18 17.06
C ASN A 21 -2.03 25.55 17.44
N VAL A 22 -1.89 25.77 18.75
CA VAL A 22 -1.29 26.97 19.30
C VAL A 22 0.07 26.63 19.88
N TRP A 23 1.14 27.25 19.35
CA TRP A 23 2.51 27.07 19.83
C TRP A 23 2.81 28.15 20.86
N VAL A 24 3.14 27.76 22.08
CA VAL A 24 3.43 28.65 23.19
C VAL A 24 4.77 28.27 23.82
N PRO A 25 5.59 29.24 24.29
CA PRO A 25 6.83 28.92 25.01
C PRO A 25 6.52 28.04 26.22
N TYR A 26 7.32 26.99 26.43
CA TYR A 26 7.09 25.99 27.47
C TYR A 26 7.04 26.62 28.87
N THR A 27 7.87 27.66 29.12
CA THR A 27 7.87 28.40 30.40
C THR A 27 6.54 29.04 30.72
N THR A 28 5.84 29.59 29.70
CA THR A 28 4.52 30.21 29.84
C THR A 28 3.45 29.16 30.14
N VAL A 29 3.53 28.00 29.45
CA VAL A 29 2.59 26.88 29.65
C VAL A 29 2.74 26.31 31.05
N LEU A 30 3.97 26.03 31.47
CA LEU A 30 4.27 25.41 32.77
C LEU A 30 3.86 26.33 33.92
N SER A 31 4.30 27.61 33.90
CA SER A 31 4.10 28.53 35.03
C SER A 31 2.69 29.13 35.09
N ARG A 32 2.05 29.45 33.92
CA ARG A 32 0.78 30.19 33.89
C ARG A 32 -0.43 29.35 33.57
N MET A 33 -0.29 28.23 32.83
CA MET A 33 -1.42 27.41 32.44
C MET A 33 -1.54 26.14 33.28
N LEU A 34 -0.43 25.46 33.59
CA LEU A 34 -0.45 24.16 34.28
C LEU A 34 -0.04 24.26 35.76
N GLY A 35 0.67 25.31 36.15
CA GLY A 35 1.19 25.44 37.54
C GLY A 35 2.17 24.33 37.94
N GLN A 36 2.86 23.72 36.95
CA GLN A 36 3.74 22.57 37.13
C GLN A 36 5.16 22.95 36.71
N ASN A 37 6.15 22.39 37.42
CA ASN A 37 7.57 22.63 37.16
C ASN A 37 8.28 21.43 36.50
N TYR A 38 7.50 20.46 35.96
CA TYR A 38 8.05 19.26 35.33
C TYR A 38 7.52 19.12 33.90
N LEU A 39 8.31 18.50 33.03
CA LEU A 39 7.96 18.20 31.65
C LEU A 39 7.18 16.88 31.59
N ARG A 40 6.08 16.84 30.84
CA ARG A 40 5.28 15.62 30.63
C ARG A 40 5.92 14.67 29.65
N SER A 41 6.59 15.17 28.63
CA SER A 41 7.26 14.36 27.63
C SER A 41 8.47 15.08 27.07
N ILE A 42 9.48 14.31 26.72
CA ILE A 42 10.69 14.77 26.07
C ILE A 42 10.85 13.92 24.79
N THR A 43 10.87 14.57 23.64
CA THR A 43 11.15 13.90 22.37
C THR A 43 12.65 14.02 22.06
N VAL A 44 13.32 12.89 21.94
CA VAL A 44 14.74 12.81 21.61
C VAL A 44 14.90 12.27 20.19
N ARG A 45 15.73 12.89 19.40
CA ARG A 45 16.17 12.36 18.11
C ARG A 45 17.50 11.64 18.29
N VAL A 46 17.51 10.36 17.93
CA VAL A 46 18.73 9.55 17.93
C VAL A 46 19.47 9.75 16.61
N SER A 47 20.81 9.77 16.64
CA SER A 47 21.64 9.81 15.44
C SER A 47 21.55 8.48 14.68
N ASP A 48 21.59 8.54 13.34
CA ASP A 48 21.53 7.35 12.48
C ASP A 48 22.70 6.37 12.68
N SER A 49 23.76 6.79 13.40
CA SER A 49 24.92 5.97 13.74
C SER A 49 24.70 5.02 14.94
N VAL A 50 23.60 5.19 15.66
CA VAL A 50 23.28 4.43 16.89
C VAL A 50 21.95 3.70 16.69
N THR A 51 21.90 2.43 17.10
CA THR A 51 20.64 1.68 17.08
C THR A 51 19.66 2.23 18.10
N SER A 52 18.39 2.30 17.75
CA SER A 52 17.33 2.80 18.65
C SER A 52 17.30 2.07 19.97
N GLN A 53 17.59 0.77 19.98
CA GLN A 53 17.67 -0.05 21.19
C GLN A 53 18.79 0.41 22.12
N ALA A 54 19.99 0.65 21.59
CA ALA A 54 21.13 1.12 22.40
C ALA A 54 20.88 2.53 22.98
N ALA A 55 20.17 3.38 22.22
CA ALA A 55 19.77 4.69 22.71
C ALA A 55 18.73 4.59 23.85
N GLU A 56 17.75 3.69 23.71
CA GLU A 56 16.72 3.42 24.73
C GLU A 56 17.34 2.91 26.02
N ASP A 57 18.28 1.94 25.94
CA ASP A 57 19.03 1.42 27.11
C ASP A 57 19.86 2.51 27.77
N GLY A 58 20.52 3.35 26.98
CA GLY A 58 21.30 4.49 27.45
C GLY A 58 20.44 5.51 28.19
N ILE A 59 19.31 5.89 27.65
CA ILE A 59 18.36 6.84 28.25
C ILE A 59 17.79 6.25 29.54
N THR A 60 17.37 4.98 29.49
CA THR A 60 16.87 4.26 30.68
C THR A 60 17.88 4.28 31.83
N LYS A 61 19.12 3.96 31.51
CA LYS A 61 20.20 3.95 32.52
C LYS A 61 20.44 5.32 33.14
N ILE A 62 20.50 6.38 32.29
CA ILE A 62 20.75 7.75 32.77
C ILE A 62 19.59 8.25 33.63
N LEU A 63 18.34 8.04 33.18
CA LEU A 63 17.18 8.51 33.93
C LEU A 63 16.97 7.73 35.21
N THR A 64 17.14 6.40 35.22
CA THR A 64 17.06 5.59 36.44
C THR A 64 18.14 5.96 37.43
N GLN A 65 19.36 6.28 36.97
CA GLN A 65 20.43 6.74 37.84
C GLN A 65 20.14 8.11 38.48
N ARG A 66 19.43 8.99 37.77
CA ARG A 66 19.04 10.31 38.25
C ARG A 66 17.83 10.31 39.17
N HIS A 67 16.84 9.50 38.88
CA HIS A 67 15.55 9.45 39.59
C HIS A 67 15.59 8.43 40.76
N GLY A 68 16.54 7.47 40.74
CA GLY A 68 16.61 6.37 41.69
C GLY A 68 15.60 5.25 41.46
N THR A 69 14.55 5.52 40.69
CA THR A 69 13.50 4.57 40.31
C THR A 69 13.12 4.80 38.84
N GLN A 70 12.56 3.78 38.18
CA GLN A 70 12.03 3.90 36.83
C GLN A 70 10.58 4.41 36.88
N ASP A 71 10.43 5.73 36.97
CA ASP A 71 9.14 6.47 36.99
C ASP A 71 8.75 7.08 35.68
N PHE A 72 9.33 6.62 34.57
CA PHE A 72 9.15 7.12 33.20
C PHE A 72 8.83 5.99 32.27
N TYR A 73 8.13 6.34 31.17
CA TYR A 73 7.83 5.44 30.05
C TYR A 73 8.56 5.91 28.80
N LEU A 74 9.26 5.00 28.15
CA LEU A 74 9.91 5.23 26.85
C LEU A 74 9.01 4.67 25.75
N SER A 75 8.77 5.47 24.74
CA SER A 75 8.07 5.05 23.52
C SER A 75 9.00 5.20 22.33
N ASN A 76 9.30 4.08 21.69
CA ASN A 76 10.16 4.05 20.52
C ASN A 76 9.30 4.11 19.25
N SER A 77 9.54 5.15 18.43
CA SER A 77 8.84 5.31 17.14
C SER A 77 9.20 4.23 16.12
N ASP A 78 10.38 3.61 16.23
CA ASP A 78 10.80 2.53 15.34
C ASP A 78 9.97 1.27 15.53
N THR A 79 9.55 0.96 16.75
CA THR A 79 8.66 -0.16 17.04
C THR A 79 7.31 0.02 16.34
N ILE A 80 6.78 1.25 16.33
CA ILE A 80 5.55 1.58 15.63
C ILE A 80 5.74 1.42 14.11
N ARG A 81 6.85 1.92 13.56
CA ARG A 81 7.18 1.75 12.13
C ARG A 81 7.29 0.29 11.74
N GLN A 82 8.03 -0.52 12.50
CA GLN A 82 8.16 -1.96 12.26
C GLN A 82 6.81 -2.68 12.30
N THR A 83 5.94 -2.31 13.24
CA THR A 83 4.58 -2.86 13.32
C THR A 83 3.76 -2.49 12.09
N ILE A 84 3.82 -1.24 11.64
CA ILE A 84 3.15 -0.79 10.42
C ILE A 84 3.71 -1.52 9.20
N GLU A 85 5.03 -1.62 9.07
CA GLU A 85 5.69 -2.33 7.95
C GLU A 85 5.31 -3.81 7.91
N SER A 86 5.36 -4.51 9.04
CA SER A 86 4.98 -5.93 9.11
C SER A 86 3.49 -6.14 8.81
N THR A 87 2.63 -5.26 9.29
CA THR A 87 1.19 -5.29 8.97
C THR A 87 0.96 -5.05 7.49
N THR A 88 1.65 -4.06 6.90
CA THR A 88 1.54 -3.75 5.47
C THR A 88 2.05 -4.91 4.61
N GLN A 89 3.16 -5.55 4.99
CA GLN A 89 3.68 -6.74 4.31
C GLN A 89 2.67 -7.89 4.36
N THR A 90 2.08 -8.14 5.51
CA THR A 90 1.04 -9.18 5.68
C THR A 90 -0.18 -8.90 4.81
N MET A 91 -0.66 -7.66 4.79
CA MET A 91 -1.78 -7.25 3.93
C MET A 91 -1.45 -7.39 2.44
N THR A 92 -0.24 -6.98 2.04
CA THR A 92 0.23 -7.13 0.66
C THR A 92 0.30 -8.60 0.24
N LEU A 93 0.78 -9.47 1.13
CA LEU A 93 0.84 -10.90 0.88
C LEU A 93 -0.57 -11.51 0.71
N LEU A 94 -1.51 -11.15 1.59
CA LEU A 94 -2.90 -11.60 1.49
C LEU A 94 -3.55 -11.16 0.17
N VAL A 95 -3.41 -9.89 -0.19
CA VAL A 95 -3.95 -9.36 -1.46
C VAL A 95 -3.31 -10.05 -2.66
N SER A 96 -1.99 -10.30 -2.62
CA SER A 96 -1.28 -11.03 -3.67
C SER A 96 -1.77 -12.47 -3.82
N MET A 97 -2.03 -13.15 -2.72
CA MET A 97 -2.60 -14.52 -2.75
C MET A 97 -4.00 -14.52 -3.39
N ILE A 98 -4.85 -13.56 -3.03
CA ILE A 98 -6.19 -13.41 -3.65
C ILE A 98 -6.06 -13.14 -5.15
N ALA A 99 -5.12 -12.29 -5.56
CA ALA A 99 -4.88 -11.99 -6.96
C ALA A 99 -4.43 -13.23 -7.75
N VAL A 100 -3.53 -14.05 -7.20
CA VAL A 100 -3.08 -15.30 -7.82
C VAL A 100 -4.25 -16.29 -7.97
N ILE A 101 -5.06 -16.46 -6.93
CA ILE A 101 -6.23 -17.34 -6.99
C ILE A 101 -7.21 -16.84 -8.08
N SER A 102 -7.46 -15.54 -8.12
CA SER A 102 -8.34 -14.92 -9.12
C SER A 102 -7.82 -15.15 -10.55
N LEU A 103 -6.50 -15.06 -10.74
CA LEU A 103 -5.86 -15.31 -12.04
C LEU A 103 -6.03 -16.78 -12.47
N ILE A 104 -5.85 -17.72 -11.55
CA ILE A 104 -6.05 -19.16 -11.81
C ILE A 104 -7.51 -19.42 -12.21
N VAL A 105 -8.47 -18.87 -11.45
CA VAL A 105 -9.91 -19.05 -11.73
C VAL A 105 -10.27 -18.42 -13.10
N GLY A 106 -9.74 -17.23 -13.39
CA GLY A 106 -9.90 -16.57 -14.69
C GLY A 106 -9.32 -17.40 -15.83
N GLY A 107 -8.12 -17.96 -15.66
CA GLY A 107 -7.48 -18.83 -16.63
C GLY A 107 -8.30 -20.12 -16.91
N ILE A 108 -8.87 -20.74 -15.88
CA ILE A 108 -9.78 -21.89 -16.04
C ILE A 108 -11.03 -21.45 -16.82
N GLY A 109 -11.55 -20.25 -16.58
CA GLY A 109 -12.68 -19.69 -17.32
C GLY A 109 -12.38 -19.55 -18.80
N VAL A 110 -11.23 -18.96 -19.17
CA VAL A 110 -10.79 -18.84 -20.57
C VAL A 110 -10.60 -20.24 -21.19
N MET A 111 -9.98 -21.16 -20.49
CA MET A 111 -9.77 -22.53 -20.96
C MET A 111 -11.12 -23.20 -21.29
N ASN A 112 -12.12 -23.09 -20.41
CA ASN A 112 -13.44 -23.67 -20.65
C ASN A 112 -14.13 -23.08 -21.89
N ILE A 113 -14.06 -21.76 -22.06
CA ILE A 113 -14.64 -21.07 -23.24
C ILE A 113 -13.95 -21.54 -24.52
N MET A 114 -12.62 -21.66 -24.51
CA MET A 114 -11.86 -22.11 -25.66
C MET A 114 -12.13 -23.58 -26.00
N LEU A 115 -12.30 -24.46 -25.02
CA LEU A 115 -12.68 -25.85 -25.24
C LEU A 115 -14.06 -25.96 -25.91
N VAL A 116 -15.04 -25.18 -25.43
CA VAL A 116 -16.38 -25.11 -26.05
C VAL A 116 -16.27 -24.61 -27.50
N SER A 117 -15.52 -23.51 -27.74
CA SER A 117 -15.32 -22.98 -29.10
C SER A 117 -14.71 -24.01 -30.04
N VAL A 118 -13.72 -24.78 -29.61
CA VAL A 118 -13.10 -25.84 -30.41
C VAL A 118 -14.10 -26.97 -30.70
N THR A 119 -14.88 -27.39 -29.70
CA THR A 119 -15.88 -28.47 -29.91
C THR A 119 -16.99 -28.06 -30.85
N GLU A 120 -17.47 -26.83 -30.76
CA GLU A 120 -18.50 -26.30 -31.68
C GLU A 120 -18.01 -26.23 -33.12
N ARG A 121 -16.73 -25.87 -33.33
CA ARG A 121 -16.10 -25.74 -34.65
C ARG A 121 -15.43 -27.02 -35.16
N THR A 122 -15.63 -28.17 -34.52
CA THR A 122 -14.96 -29.44 -34.87
C THR A 122 -15.19 -29.84 -36.37
N LYS A 123 -16.38 -29.63 -36.92
CA LYS A 123 -16.67 -29.92 -38.34
C LYS A 123 -15.84 -29.02 -39.26
N GLU A 124 -15.73 -27.75 -38.96
CA GLU A 124 -14.95 -26.77 -39.73
C GLU A 124 -13.46 -27.11 -39.68
N ILE A 125 -12.96 -27.45 -38.52
CA ILE A 125 -11.57 -27.89 -38.31
C ILE A 125 -11.29 -29.17 -39.12
N GLY A 126 -12.21 -30.13 -39.10
CA GLY A 126 -12.11 -31.37 -39.89
C GLY A 126 -12.03 -31.12 -41.40
N VAL A 127 -12.84 -30.20 -41.93
CA VAL A 127 -12.79 -29.81 -43.34
C VAL A 127 -11.46 -29.15 -43.70
N ARG A 128 -10.93 -28.26 -42.84
CA ARG A 128 -9.64 -27.60 -43.08
C ARG A 128 -8.49 -28.62 -43.10
N MET A 129 -8.51 -29.59 -42.20
CA MET A 129 -7.50 -30.66 -42.14
C MET A 129 -7.61 -31.58 -43.39
N ALA A 130 -8.83 -31.86 -43.86
CA ALA A 130 -9.03 -32.68 -45.05
C ALA A 130 -8.50 -31.98 -46.34
N VAL A 131 -8.50 -30.64 -46.38
CA VAL A 131 -7.96 -29.84 -47.50
C VAL A 131 -6.43 -29.64 -47.35
N GLY A 132 -5.82 -30.14 -46.27
CA GLY A 132 -4.35 -30.13 -46.08
C GLY A 132 -3.80 -29.07 -45.12
N ALA A 133 -4.65 -28.43 -44.31
CA ALA A 133 -4.15 -27.54 -43.25
C ALA A 133 -3.35 -28.30 -42.19
N ARG A 134 -2.23 -27.71 -41.74
CA ARG A 134 -1.40 -28.32 -40.68
C ARG A 134 -2.09 -28.10 -39.35
N GLN A 135 -1.99 -29.08 -38.48
CA GLN A 135 -2.52 -29.00 -37.11
C GLN A 135 -1.93 -27.82 -36.32
N SER A 136 -0.64 -27.48 -36.58
CA SER A 136 0.03 -26.32 -35.97
C SER A 136 -0.63 -24.99 -36.30
N ASP A 137 -1.11 -24.84 -37.54
CA ASP A 137 -1.70 -23.57 -38.00
C ASP A 137 -3.07 -23.35 -37.34
N ILE A 138 -3.84 -24.44 -37.17
CA ILE A 138 -5.11 -24.42 -36.47
C ILE A 138 -4.89 -24.08 -34.99
N MET A 139 -3.88 -24.73 -34.34
CA MET A 139 -3.57 -24.48 -32.95
C MET A 139 -3.11 -23.01 -32.73
N GLN A 140 -2.27 -22.46 -33.63
CA GLN A 140 -1.86 -21.08 -33.55
C GLN A 140 -3.04 -20.10 -33.69
N GLN A 141 -4.01 -20.40 -34.52
CA GLN A 141 -5.20 -19.56 -34.68
C GLN A 141 -5.98 -19.47 -33.35
N PHE A 142 -6.24 -20.58 -32.68
CA PHE A 142 -6.92 -20.58 -31.39
C PHE A 142 -6.11 -19.93 -30.28
N LEU A 143 -4.79 -20.08 -30.32
CA LEU A 143 -3.91 -19.44 -29.36
C LEU A 143 -3.96 -17.90 -29.52
N ILE A 144 -3.88 -17.41 -30.76
CA ILE A 144 -3.99 -15.97 -31.05
C ILE A 144 -5.37 -15.43 -30.62
N GLU A 145 -6.45 -16.17 -30.86
CA GLU A 145 -7.79 -15.78 -30.41
C GLU A 145 -7.87 -15.65 -28.89
N ALA A 146 -7.32 -16.61 -28.15
CA ALA A 146 -7.24 -16.56 -26.68
C ALA A 146 -6.41 -15.37 -26.18
N VAL A 147 -5.23 -15.15 -26.76
CA VAL A 147 -4.36 -14.02 -26.43
C VAL A 147 -5.04 -12.68 -26.68
N MET A 148 -5.75 -12.54 -27.79
CA MET A 148 -6.49 -11.33 -28.11
C MET A 148 -7.60 -11.04 -27.10
N VAL A 149 -8.33 -12.06 -26.65
CA VAL A 149 -9.37 -11.91 -25.62
C VAL A 149 -8.75 -11.50 -24.29
N CYS A 150 -7.65 -12.14 -23.86
CA CYS A 150 -6.94 -11.78 -22.65
C CYS A 150 -6.38 -10.34 -22.71
N PHE A 151 -5.82 -9.95 -23.85
CA PHE A 151 -5.28 -8.61 -24.08
C PHE A 151 -6.36 -7.52 -23.95
N ILE A 152 -7.52 -7.73 -24.58
CA ILE A 152 -8.66 -6.81 -24.45
C ILE A 152 -9.15 -6.77 -22.99
N GLY A 153 -9.26 -7.93 -22.34
CA GLY A 153 -9.62 -8.02 -20.93
C GLY A 153 -8.65 -7.28 -20.03
N GLY A 154 -7.34 -7.43 -20.27
CA GLY A 154 -6.29 -6.73 -19.54
C GLY A 154 -6.37 -5.20 -19.68
N ILE A 155 -6.58 -4.69 -20.89
CA ILE A 155 -6.76 -3.25 -21.13
C ILE A 155 -8.00 -2.73 -20.39
N LEU A 156 -9.13 -3.44 -20.50
CA LEU A 156 -10.35 -3.06 -19.80
C LEU A 156 -10.19 -3.10 -18.27
N GLY A 157 -9.50 -4.11 -17.74
CA GLY A 157 -9.19 -4.22 -16.32
C GLY A 157 -8.35 -3.05 -15.80
N ILE A 158 -7.30 -2.67 -16.53
CA ILE A 158 -6.45 -1.52 -16.19
C ILE A 158 -7.24 -0.21 -16.27
N ALA A 159 -8.02 -0.02 -17.34
CA ALA A 159 -8.84 1.18 -17.50
C ALA A 159 -9.86 1.33 -16.36
N LEU A 160 -10.47 0.23 -15.94
CA LEU A 160 -11.42 0.20 -14.83
C LEU A 160 -10.72 0.50 -13.49
N ALA A 161 -9.56 -0.09 -13.24
CA ALA A 161 -8.78 0.17 -12.03
C ALA A 161 -8.36 1.64 -11.91
N LEU A 162 -7.88 2.25 -13.02
CA LEU A 162 -7.53 3.66 -13.06
C LEU A 162 -8.75 4.57 -12.88
N SER A 163 -9.88 4.21 -13.47
CA SER A 163 -11.13 4.97 -13.33
C SER A 163 -11.64 4.98 -11.87
N ILE A 164 -11.63 3.82 -11.22
CA ILE A 164 -12.01 3.69 -9.81
C ILE A 164 -11.04 4.46 -8.92
N GLY A 165 -9.73 4.37 -9.17
CA GLY A 165 -8.73 5.12 -8.41
C GLY A 165 -8.90 6.63 -8.54
N ALA A 166 -9.14 7.14 -9.75
CA ALA A 166 -9.39 8.56 -9.98
C ALA A 166 -10.71 9.04 -9.33
N LEU A 167 -11.72 8.18 -9.28
CA LEU A 167 -12.98 8.49 -8.59
C LEU A 167 -12.76 8.56 -7.07
N PHE A 168 -11.98 7.64 -6.53
CA PHE A 168 -11.66 7.58 -5.10
C PHE A 168 -10.85 8.82 -4.65
N ASP A 169 -9.90 9.28 -5.46
CA ASP A 169 -9.11 10.50 -5.22
C ASP A 169 -10.00 11.76 -5.17
N ARG A 170 -11.09 11.79 -5.93
CA ARG A 170 -12.05 12.91 -5.91
C ARG A 170 -12.97 12.90 -4.69
N VAL A 171 -13.32 11.72 -4.20
CA VAL A 171 -14.27 11.56 -3.08
C VAL A 171 -13.54 11.64 -1.73
N SER A 172 -12.32 11.14 -1.65
CA SER A 172 -11.54 11.06 -0.42
C SER A 172 -10.30 11.94 -0.52
N SER A 173 -10.40 13.18 -0.04
CA SER A 173 -9.27 14.14 -0.03
C SER A 173 -8.12 13.75 0.91
N ASN A 174 -8.28 12.69 1.72
CA ASN A 174 -7.31 12.25 2.73
C ASN A 174 -6.43 11.08 2.30
N PHE A 175 -6.75 10.40 1.19
CA PHE A 175 -5.98 9.26 0.68
C PHE A 175 -5.62 9.50 -0.77
N SER A 176 -4.34 9.69 -1.06
CA SER A 176 -3.83 9.72 -2.43
C SER A 176 -3.44 8.30 -2.85
N MET A 177 -4.08 7.76 -3.89
CA MET A 177 -3.65 6.50 -4.50
C MET A 177 -2.39 6.75 -5.33
N ILE A 178 -1.29 6.11 -4.94
CA ILE A 178 -0.03 6.17 -5.68
C ILE A 178 0.00 4.95 -6.62
N PHE A 179 -0.21 5.19 -7.91
CA PHE A 179 -0.06 4.16 -8.92
C PHE A 179 1.42 3.96 -9.26
N SER A 180 1.94 2.77 -9.00
CA SER A 180 3.29 2.41 -9.43
C SER A 180 3.26 1.94 -10.88
N ALA A 181 4.06 2.57 -11.75
CA ALA A 181 4.21 2.16 -13.13
C ALA A 181 4.68 0.69 -13.25
N THR A 182 5.51 0.24 -12.33
CA THR A 182 5.99 -1.14 -12.25
C THR A 182 4.85 -2.13 -12.04
N SER A 183 3.87 -1.78 -11.18
CA SER A 183 2.70 -2.64 -10.92
C SER A 183 1.79 -2.74 -12.13
N ILE A 184 1.62 -1.66 -12.90
CA ILE A 184 0.82 -1.65 -14.13
C ILE A 184 1.48 -2.53 -15.21
N ILE A 185 2.79 -2.42 -15.39
CA ILE A 185 3.55 -3.24 -16.35
C ILE A 185 3.49 -4.72 -15.94
N ALA A 186 3.67 -5.03 -14.65
CA ALA A 186 3.55 -6.40 -14.15
C ALA A 186 2.14 -6.98 -14.38
N ALA A 187 1.09 -6.22 -14.12
CA ALA A 187 -0.28 -6.64 -14.36
C ALA A 187 -0.52 -6.93 -15.86
N PHE A 188 0.01 -6.09 -16.74
CA PHE A 188 -0.13 -6.27 -18.19
C PHE A 188 0.65 -7.48 -18.72
N THR A 189 1.83 -7.78 -18.16
CA THR A 189 2.62 -8.95 -18.57
C THR A 189 2.06 -10.27 -18.05
N CYS A 190 1.28 -10.24 -16.98
CA CYS A 190 0.62 -11.43 -16.42
C CYS A 190 -0.77 -11.71 -17.04
N SER A 191 -1.35 -10.75 -17.74
CA SER A 191 -2.64 -10.88 -18.43
C SER A 191 -2.49 -11.48 -19.82
#